data_046563b82ebafa95b7f292393561f368
#
_entry.id   046563b82ebafa95b7f292393561f368
#
_cell.length_a   1.000
_cell.length_b   1.000
_cell.length_c   1.000
_cell.angle_alpha   90.00
_cell.angle_beta   90.00
_cell.angle_gamma   90.00
#
_symmetry.space_group_name_H-M   'P 1'
#
loop_
_entity.id
_entity.type
_entity.pdbx_description
1 polymer ?
#
loop_
_entity_poly.entity_id
_entity_poly.type
_entity_poly.pdbx_seq_one_letter_code
_entity_poly.pdbx_strand_id
1 'polypeptide(L)'
;MNPLRHSFIQSCRFNDPLIPSQKLKYLDIGCGGGIFAESAARLPDTHSVTAIDPTPGVLKIAEAHKRRDPLLMEPGRLTYLNTSIEELPLPKSKEEAYDIVTLFEVLEHVNAPGPFISNLLPHVKPGGWLVMSTIARTWTSWLVTNVMAEDVLGIVPKGTHEWAKYVNEDELRGYFAKEPGWDGSSVRSLGVMYVPGFGWKEVRGGEDWGNYFFAVKRLE
;
A
#
# COMPACT_ATOMS: atom_id res chain seq x y z
N MET A 1 -0.42 8.52 9.56
CA MET A 1 0.31 7.77 8.51
C MET A 1 0.05 8.27 7.08
N ASN A 2 -1.18 8.63 6.69
CA ASN A 2 -1.51 9.02 5.29
C ASN A 2 -0.60 10.07 4.63
N PRO A 3 -0.24 11.20 5.28
CA PRO A 3 0.69 12.16 4.67
C PRO A 3 2.04 11.53 4.30
N LEU A 4 2.56 10.61 5.13
CA LEU A 4 3.82 9.93 4.85
C LEU A 4 3.71 8.97 3.66
N ARG A 5 2.56 8.28 3.48
CA ARG A 5 2.30 7.44 2.29
C ARG A 5 2.39 8.27 1.01
N HIS A 6 1.74 9.43 0.98
CA HIS A 6 1.81 10.35 -0.17
C HIS A 6 3.22 10.90 -0.40
N SER A 7 3.92 11.33 0.66
CA SER A 7 5.31 11.80 0.55
C SER A 7 6.22 10.71 0.00
N PHE A 8 6.05 9.48 0.46
CA PHE A 8 6.85 8.34 -0.01
C PHE A 8 6.58 8.04 -1.50
N ILE A 9 5.31 7.96 -1.93
CA ILE A 9 4.93 7.80 -3.34
C ILE A 9 5.53 8.94 -4.18
N GLN A 10 5.43 10.18 -3.72
CA GLN A 10 5.97 11.33 -4.41
C GLN A 10 7.51 11.23 -4.55
N SER A 11 8.21 10.79 -3.50
CA SER A 11 9.67 10.59 -3.53
C SER A 11 10.10 9.52 -4.55
N CYS A 12 9.30 8.46 -4.72
CA CYS A 12 9.53 7.42 -5.72
C CYS A 12 9.46 8.00 -7.14
N ARG A 13 8.54 8.94 -7.36
CA ARG A 13 8.28 9.57 -8.66
C ARG A 13 9.22 10.74 -8.99
N PHE A 14 9.75 11.43 -7.99
CA PHE A 14 10.49 12.69 -8.17
C PHE A 14 11.69 12.59 -9.14
N ASN A 15 12.31 11.43 -9.23
CA ASN A 15 13.43 11.16 -10.13
C ASN A 15 13.01 10.36 -11.39
N ASP A 16 11.70 10.26 -11.66
CA ASP A 16 11.18 9.50 -12.79
C ASP A 16 10.79 10.44 -13.93
N PRO A 17 11.61 10.55 -15.01
CA PRO A 17 11.37 11.49 -16.10
C PRO A 17 10.13 11.17 -16.95
N LEU A 18 9.50 10.02 -16.75
CA LEU A 18 8.44 9.52 -17.63
C LEU A 18 7.02 9.99 -17.26
N ILE A 19 6.83 10.75 -16.16
CA ILE A 19 5.49 11.12 -15.68
C ILE A 19 5.30 12.63 -15.38
N PRO A 20 5.75 13.59 -16.20
CA PRO A 20 5.60 15.01 -15.86
C PRO A 20 4.21 15.61 -16.12
N SER A 21 3.36 15.00 -16.95
CA SER A 21 2.09 15.64 -17.39
C SER A 21 0.86 14.75 -17.38
N GLN A 22 0.98 13.48 -17.09
CA GLN A 22 -0.14 12.55 -17.12
C GLN A 22 -0.74 12.37 -15.72
N LYS A 23 -2.06 12.51 -15.61
CA LYS A 23 -2.78 12.19 -14.39
C LYS A 23 -2.73 10.68 -14.14
N LEU A 24 -2.52 10.28 -12.89
CA LEU A 24 -2.24 8.91 -12.48
C LEU A 24 -3.50 8.09 -12.23
N LYS A 25 -3.44 6.83 -12.63
CA LYS A 25 -4.40 5.79 -12.24
C LYS A 25 -3.85 5.01 -11.06
N TYR A 26 -4.64 4.92 -9.98
CA TYR A 26 -4.30 4.16 -8.79
C TYR A 26 -5.16 2.90 -8.67
N LEU A 27 -4.55 1.81 -8.19
CA LEU A 27 -5.23 0.66 -7.61
C LEU A 27 -4.83 0.55 -6.13
N ASP A 28 -5.81 0.65 -5.23
CA ASP A 28 -5.60 0.50 -3.79
C ASP A 28 -6.16 -0.85 -3.33
N ILE A 29 -5.27 -1.78 -2.96
CA ILE A 29 -5.60 -3.16 -2.61
C ILE A 29 -5.72 -3.27 -1.09
N GLY A 30 -6.83 -3.83 -0.60
CA GLY A 30 -7.15 -3.88 0.83
C GLY A 30 -7.45 -2.48 1.36
N CYS A 31 -8.27 -1.71 0.64
CA CYS A 31 -8.51 -0.29 0.92
C CYS A 31 -9.27 -0.02 2.24
N GLY A 32 -9.86 -1.05 2.85
CA GLY A 32 -10.63 -0.93 4.09
C GLY A 32 -11.71 0.14 4.00
N GLY A 33 -11.74 1.05 4.98
CA GLY A 33 -12.67 2.21 5.02
C GLY A 33 -12.32 3.35 4.05
N GLY A 34 -11.39 3.17 3.10
CA GLY A 34 -11.09 4.10 2.02
C GLY A 34 -10.18 5.27 2.37
N ILE A 35 -9.51 5.25 3.53
CA ILE A 35 -8.72 6.40 4.03
C ILE A 35 -7.63 6.84 3.04
N PHE A 36 -6.89 5.89 2.46
CA PHE A 36 -5.87 6.22 1.47
C PHE A 36 -6.50 6.52 0.10
N ALA A 37 -7.42 5.67 -0.36
CA ALA A 37 -8.09 5.81 -1.65
C ALA A 37 -8.74 7.19 -1.82
N GLU A 38 -9.48 7.67 -0.80
CA GLU A 38 -10.09 9.00 -0.81
C GLU A 38 -9.05 10.12 -0.88
N SER A 39 -7.98 10.03 -0.06
CA SER A 39 -6.95 11.05 -0.06
C SER A 39 -6.17 11.08 -1.38
N ALA A 40 -5.90 9.92 -2.00
CA ALA A 40 -5.30 9.84 -3.32
C ALA A 40 -6.23 10.41 -4.41
N ALA A 41 -7.53 10.12 -4.33
CA ALA A 41 -8.51 10.66 -5.26
C ALA A 41 -8.65 12.19 -5.18
N ARG A 42 -8.30 12.84 -4.06
CA ARG A 42 -8.30 14.31 -3.92
C ARG A 42 -7.09 14.99 -4.52
N LEU A 43 -6.03 14.25 -4.85
CA LEU A 43 -4.83 14.84 -5.44
C LEU A 43 -5.10 15.37 -6.86
N PRO A 44 -4.59 16.54 -7.22
CA PRO A 44 -4.84 17.16 -8.53
C PRO A 44 -4.24 16.37 -9.69
N ASP A 45 -3.16 15.62 -9.45
CA ASP A 45 -2.49 14.76 -10.41
C ASP A 45 -3.06 13.33 -10.47
N THR A 46 -4.15 13.04 -9.76
CA THR A 46 -4.86 11.77 -9.89
C THR A 46 -5.90 11.83 -11.02
N HIS A 47 -5.89 10.84 -11.88
CA HIS A 47 -6.94 10.60 -12.86
C HIS A 47 -8.10 9.84 -12.24
N SER A 48 -7.81 8.67 -11.67
CA SER A 48 -8.79 7.78 -11.08
C SER A 48 -8.17 6.92 -10.00
N VAL A 49 -9.00 6.48 -9.05
CA VAL A 49 -8.64 5.49 -8.03
C VAL A 49 -9.65 4.35 -8.10
N THR A 50 -9.16 3.14 -8.32
CA THR A 50 -9.90 1.90 -8.08
C THR A 50 -9.44 1.35 -6.75
N ALA A 51 -10.36 1.10 -5.83
CA ALA A 51 -10.05 0.63 -4.48
C ALA A 51 -10.82 -0.67 -4.22
N ILE A 52 -10.11 -1.73 -3.85
CA ILE A 52 -10.69 -3.05 -3.66
C ILE A 52 -10.53 -3.54 -2.23
N ASP A 53 -11.55 -4.22 -1.73
CA ASP A 53 -11.51 -4.91 -0.45
C ASP A 53 -12.53 -6.06 -0.47
N PRO A 54 -12.19 -7.29 -0.04
CA PRO A 54 -13.12 -8.41 0.00
C PRO A 54 -14.18 -8.27 1.11
N THR A 55 -14.05 -7.29 2.02
CA THR A 55 -14.91 -7.13 3.19
C THR A 55 -16.03 -6.12 2.92
N PRO A 56 -17.28 -6.53 2.67
CA PRO A 56 -18.35 -5.59 2.31
C PRO A 56 -18.68 -4.60 3.41
N GLY A 57 -18.44 -4.96 4.69
CA GLY A 57 -18.71 -4.08 5.82
C GLY A 57 -17.88 -2.78 5.82
N VAL A 58 -16.57 -2.89 5.52
CA VAL A 58 -15.68 -1.73 5.47
C VAL A 58 -15.97 -0.86 4.24
N LEU A 59 -16.33 -1.49 3.12
CA LEU A 59 -16.71 -0.75 1.91
C LEU A 59 -17.99 0.07 2.07
N LYS A 60 -18.94 -0.38 2.88
CA LYS A 60 -20.12 0.45 3.22
C LYS A 60 -19.72 1.74 3.91
N ILE A 61 -18.72 1.69 4.78
CA ILE A 61 -18.18 2.88 5.45
C ILE A 61 -17.50 3.78 4.43
N ALA A 62 -16.63 3.22 3.57
CA ALA A 62 -15.94 3.96 2.51
C ALA A 62 -16.93 4.66 1.56
N GLU A 63 -17.95 3.95 1.10
CA GLU A 63 -19.00 4.52 0.25
C GLU A 63 -19.82 5.62 0.95
N ALA A 64 -20.08 5.48 2.25
CA ALA A 64 -20.76 6.51 3.04
C ALA A 64 -19.92 7.79 3.17
N HIS A 65 -18.60 7.67 3.29
CA HIS A 65 -17.69 8.81 3.30
C HIS A 65 -17.62 9.48 1.92
N LYS A 66 -17.42 8.70 0.86
CA LYS A 66 -17.35 9.16 -0.52
C LYS A 66 -18.55 10.05 -0.88
N ARG A 67 -19.77 9.64 -0.50
CA ARG A 67 -21.01 10.39 -0.77
C ARG A 67 -21.07 11.78 -0.15
N ARG A 68 -20.20 12.09 0.81
CA ARG A 68 -20.14 13.41 1.48
C ARG A 68 -19.21 14.39 0.78
N ASP A 69 -18.47 13.93 -0.23
CA ASP A 69 -17.47 14.72 -0.95
C ASP A 69 -17.82 14.76 -2.45
N PRO A 70 -18.28 15.92 -2.98
CA PRO A 70 -18.65 16.07 -4.39
C PRO A 70 -17.51 15.70 -5.36
N LEU A 71 -16.24 15.96 -5.00
CA LEU A 71 -15.09 15.62 -5.82
C LEU A 71 -14.94 14.10 -5.99
N LEU A 72 -15.15 13.35 -4.92
CA LEU A 72 -15.05 11.89 -4.95
C LEU A 72 -16.22 11.24 -5.69
N MET A 73 -17.35 11.98 -5.82
CA MET A 73 -18.53 11.54 -6.55
C MET A 73 -18.45 11.81 -8.06
N GLU A 74 -17.44 12.54 -8.53
CA GLU A 74 -17.23 12.72 -9.96
C GLU A 74 -17.09 11.35 -10.67
N PRO A 75 -17.73 11.16 -11.84
CA PRO A 75 -17.66 9.89 -12.57
C PRO A 75 -16.21 9.46 -12.85
N GLY A 76 -15.88 8.23 -12.46
CA GLY A 76 -14.54 7.67 -12.66
C GLY A 76 -13.47 8.16 -11.69
N ARG A 77 -13.78 9.08 -10.77
CA ARG A 77 -12.78 9.63 -9.83
C ARG A 77 -12.36 8.62 -8.76
N LEU A 78 -13.32 7.99 -8.11
CA LEU A 78 -13.10 6.96 -7.11
C LEU A 78 -14.14 5.85 -7.26
N THR A 79 -13.69 4.62 -7.39
CA THR A 79 -14.54 3.44 -7.51
C THR A 79 -14.14 2.43 -6.43
N TYR A 80 -15.10 1.99 -5.62
CA TYR A 80 -14.92 0.88 -4.69
C TYR A 80 -15.48 -0.39 -5.30
N LEU A 81 -14.73 -1.51 -5.19
CA LEU A 81 -15.16 -2.83 -5.66
C LEU A 81 -15.03 -3.85 -4.51
N ASN A 82 -16.11 -4.60 -4.28
CA ASN A 82 -16.06 -5.70 -3.32
C ASN A 82 -15.52 -6.95 -4.01
N THR A 83 -14.19 -7.04 -4.02
CA THR A 83 -13.47 -8.14 -4.64
C THR A 83 -12.09 -8.29 -4.03
N SER A 84 -11.45 -9.44 -4.17
CA SER A 84 -10.05 -9.67 -3.87
C SER A 84 -9.18 -9.44 -5.11
N ILE A 85 -7.86 -9.40 -4.93
CA ILE A 85 -6.93 -9.25 -6.07
C ILE A 85 -6.93 -10.48 -6.97
N GLU A 86 -7.18 -11.65 -6.41
CA GLU A 86 -7.27 -12.92 -7.13
C GLU A 86 -8.48 -12.97 -8.09
N GLU A 87 -9.54 -12.25 -7.75
CA GLU A 87 -10.78 -12.18 -8.53
C GLU A 87 -10.82 -10.98 -9.47
N LEU A 88 -9.94 -10.00 -9.28
CA LEU A 88 -9.90 -8.80 -10.11
C LEU A 88 -9.43 -9.17 -11.53
N PRO A 89 -10.22 -8.85 -12.58
CA PRO A 89 -9.83 -9.14 -13.95
C PRO A 89 -8.48 -8.52 -14.33
N LEU A 90 -7.63 -9.30 -14.98
CA LEU A 90 -6.34 -8.81 -15.45
C LEU A 90 -6.52 -7.72 -16.51
N PRO A 91 -5.68 -6.67 -16.50
CA PRO A 91 -5.67 -5.65 -17.55
C PRO A 91 -5.41 -6.28 -18.92
N LYS A 92 -6.24 -5.94 -19.91
CA LYS A 92 -6.10 -6.43 -21.29
C LYS A 92 -5.12 -5.60 -22.12
N SER A 93 -4.76 -4.43 -21.62
CA SER A 93 -3.79 -3.53 -22.27
C SER A 93 -3.03 -2.70 -21.23
N LYS A 94 -1.96 -2.02 -21.67
CA LYS A 94 -1.18 -1.11 -20.81
C LYS A 94 -2.04 0.05 -20.27
N GLU A 95 -3.03 0.48 -21.04
CA GLU A 95 -3.91 1.59 -20.70
C GLU A 95 -4.91 1.21 -19.59
N GLU A 96 -5.25 -0.07 -19.46
CA GLU A 96 -6.10 -0.59 -18.39
C GLU A 96 -5.31 -0.79 -17.09
N ALA A 97 -3.99 -0.97 -17.16
CA ALA A 97 -3.13 -1.12 -15.98
C ALA A 97 -2.95 0.20 -15.22
N TYR A 98 -2.48 0.11 -14.00
CA TYR A 98 -2.39 1.21 -13.06
C TYR A 98 -0.96 1.77 -12.98
N ASP A 99 -0.83 3.09 -12.93
CA ASP A 99 0.45 3.77 -12.78
C ASP A 99 1.03 3.56 -11.38
N ILE A 100 0.15 3.51 -10.37
CA ILE A 100 0.51 3.23 -8.97
C ILE A 100 -0.43 2.15 -8.42
N VAL A 101 0.15 1.06 -7.94
CA VAL A 101 -0.57 0.04 -7.16
C VAL A 101 -0.14 0.14 -5.71
N THR A 102 -1.09 0.30 -4.80
CA THR A 102 -0.82 0.41 -3.37
C THR A 102 -1.33 -0.79 -2.60
N LEU A 103 -0.58 -1.18 -1.56
CA LEU A 103 -0.87 -2.30 -0.67
C LEU A 103 -0.43 -1.91 0.75
N PHE A 104 -1.30 -1.21 1.49
CA PHE A 104 -0.96 -0.67 2.80
C PHE A 104 -1.57 -1.46 3.93
N GLU A 105 -0.71 -2.03 4.82
CA GLU A 105 -1.12 -2.81 5.99
C GLU A 105 -1.97 -4.03 5.59
N VAL A 106 -1.54 -4.79 4.60
CA VAL A 106 -2.26 -5.98 4.09
C VAL A 106 -1.42 -7.24 4.18
N LEU A 107 -0.12 -7.18 3.88
CA LEU A 107 0.75 -8.37 3.79
C LEU A 107 0.78 -9.18 5.08
N GLU A 108 0.71 -8.53 6.23
CA GLU A 108 0.68 -9.16 7.56
C GLU A 108 -0.60 -9.99 7.82
N HIS A 109 -1.62 -9.82 6.98
CA HIS A 109 -2.87 -10.60 7.04
C HIS A 109 -2.91 -11.73 6.00
N VAL A 110 -1.90 -11.83 5.14
CA VAL A 110 -1.84 -12.80 4.05
C VAL A 110 -1.06 -14.04 4.49
N ASN A 111 -1.65 -15.23 4.29
CA ASN A 111 -0.99 -16.51 4.66
C ASN A 111 0.17 -16.88 3.71
N ALA A 112 0.08 -16.48 2.44
CA ALA A 112 1.06 -16.79 1.40
C ALA A 112 1.44 -15.52 0.64
N PRO A 113 2.34 -14.67 1.17
CA PRO A 113 2.65 -13.36 0.60
C PRO A 113 3.24 -13.43 -0.82
N GLY A 114 4.08 -14.43 -1.12
CA GLY A 114 4.67 -14.58 -2.46
C GLY A 114 3.61 -14.76 -3.56
N PRO A 115 2.77 -15.81 -3.53
CA PRO A 115 1.67 -15.98 -4.47
C PRO A 115 0.71 -14.77 -4.52
N PHE A 116 0.42 -14.16 -3.38
CA PHE A 116 -0.41 -12.96 -3.33
C PHE A 116 0.22 -11.79 -4.10
N ILE A 117 1.50 -11.52 -3.88
CA ILE A 117 2.25 -10.50 -4.63
C ILE A 117 2.21 -10.84 -6.13
N SER A 118 2.45 -12.10 -6.52
CA SER A 118 2.42 -12.51 -7.94
C SER A 118 1.09 -12.19 -8.63
N ASN A 119 -0.05 -12.27 -7.93
CA ASN A 119 -1.37 -11.94 -8.46
C ASN A 119 -1.53 -10.45 -8.74
N LEU A 120 -0.88 -9.58 -7.97
CA LEU A 120 -1.01 -8.14 -8.16
C LEU A 120 -0.04 -7.55 -9.20
N LEU A 121 1.09 -8.22 -9.46
CA LEU A 121 2.12 -7.71 -10.37
C LEU A 121 1.61 -7.34 -11.77
N PRO A 122 0.71 -8.14 -12.41
CA PRO A 122 0.18 -7.81 -13.73
C PRO A 122 -0.60 -6.49 -13.78
N HIS A 123 -1.16 -6.05 -12.66
CA HIS A 123 -1.94 -4.82 -12.58
C HIS A 123 -1.10 -3.53 -12.60
N VAL A 124 0.19 -3.63 -12.27
CA VAL A 124 1.10 -2.49 -12.36
C VAL A 124 1.49 -2.27 -13.82
N LYS A 125 1.29 -1.07 -14.34
CA LYS A 125 1.69 -0.68 -15.69
C LYS A 125 3.21 -0.79 -15.88
N PRO A 126 3.73 -1.18 -17.06
CA PRO A 126 5.15 -0.99 -17.35
C PRO A 126 5.59 0.45 -17.09
N GLY A 127 6.68 0.64 -16.37
CA GLY A 127 7.12 1.95 -15.86
C GLY A 127 6.39 2.43 -14.60
N GLY A 128 5.36 1.73 -14.13
CA GLY A 128 4.60 2.05 -12.92
C GLY A 128 5.26 1.55 -11.64
N TRP A 129 4.67 1.91 -10.51
CA TRP A 129 5.18 1.61 -9.18
C TRP A 129 4.23 0.74 -8.37
N LEU A 130 4.78 -0.27 -7.71
CA LEU A 130 4.16 -0.95 -6.58
C LEU A 130 4.66 -0.33 -5.29
N VAL A 131 3.74 0.12 -4.42
CA VAL A 131 4.07 0.77 -3.15
C VAL A 131 3.32 0.07 -2.02
N MET A 132 4.05 -0.38 -1.02
CA MET A 132 3.51 -1.18 0.08
C MET A 132 3.87 -0.58 1.43
N SER A 133 3.10 -0.91 2.46
CA SER A 133 3.55 -0.84 3.85
C SER A 133 3.20 -2.13 4.56
N THR A 134 4.05 -2.54 5.48
CA THR A 134 3.83 -3.68 6.36
C THR A 134 4.73 -3.56 7.59
N ILE A 135 4.78 -4.60 8.40
CA ILE A 135 5.54 -4.65 9.65
C ILE A 135 6.68 -5.65 9.50
N ALA A 136 7.90 -5.24 9.87
CA ALA A 136 9.06 -6.12 9.88
C ALA A 136 8.94 -7.19 10.97
N ARG A 137 9.36 -8.44 10.67
CA ARG A 137 9.38 -9.56 11.61
C ARG A 137 10.62 -9.50 12.51
N THR A 138 10.65 -8.52 13.41
CA THR A 138 11.77 -8.28 14.32
C THR A 138 11.32 -8.37 15.77
N TRP A 139 12.27 -8.52 16.70
CA TRP A 139 11.97 -8.50 18.12
C TRP A 139 11.39 -7.15 18.58
N THR A 140 11.86 -6.06 17.99
CA THR A 140 11.36 -4.72 18.26
C THR A 140 9.90 -4.56 17.83
N SER A 141 9.54 -5.05 16.66
CA SER A 141 8.15 -5.02 16.19
C SER A 141 7.26 -5.89 17.07
N TRP A 142 7.72 -7.08 17.45
CA TRP A 142 7.01 -7.96 18.38
C TRP A 142 6.74 -7.27 19.73
N LEU A 143 7.75 -6.61 20.30
CA LEU A 143 7.59 -5.88 21.55
C LEU A 143 6.55 -4.75 21.43
N VAL A 144 6.61 -3.98 20.34
CA VAL A 144 5.71 -2.84 20.13
C VAL A 144 4.28 -3.29 19.82
N THR A 145 4.10 -4.26 18.95
CA THR A 145 2.76 -4.67 18.49
C THR A 145 2.09 -5.63 19.47
N ASN A 146 2.78 -6.68 19.89
CA ASN A 146 2.17 -7.72 20.73
C ASN A 146 2.18 -7.35 22.21
N VAL A 147 3.30 -6.83 22.73
CA VAL A 147 3.39 -6.53 24.15
C VAL A 147 2.81 -5.16 24.49
N MET A 148 3.26 -4.10 23.79
CA MET A 148 2.83 -2.75 24.15
C MET A 148 1.42 -2.44 23.68
N ALA A 149 1.06 -2.76 22.43
CA ALA A 149 -0.25 -2.42 21.88
C ALA A 149 -1.38 -3.35 22.35
N GLU A 150 -1.11 -4.66 22.44
CA GLU A 150 -2.12 -5.64 22.84
C GLU A 150 -2.17 -5.88 24.35
N ASP A 151 -1.02 -6.17 25.00
CA ASP A 151 -1.00 -6.60 26.39
C ASP A 151 -0.97 -5.45 27.40
N VAL A 152 -0.25 -4.37 27.11
CA VAL A 152 -0.06 -3.26 28.08
C VAL A 152 -1.07 -2.13 27.86
N LEU A 153 -1.22 -1.65 26.63
CA LEU A 153 -2.07 -0.49 26.31
C LEU A 153 -3.50 -0.88 25.90
N GLY A 154 -3.72 -2.13 25.48
CA GLY A 154 -5.04 -2.61 25.07
C GLY A 154 -5.64 -1.82 23.89
N ILE A 155 -4.80 -1.25 23.03
CA ILE A 155 -5.22 -0.43 21.89
C ILE A 155 -5.89 -1.29 20.82
N VAL A 156 -5.43 -2.55 20.69
CA VAL A 156 -5.98 -3.54 19.79
C VAL A 156 -6.29 -4.85 20.54
N PRO A 157 -7.27 -5.65 20.05
CA PRO A 157 -7.59 -6.95 20.65
C PRO A 157 -6.38 -7.90 20.61
N LYS A 158 -6.27 -8.75 21.64
CA LYS A 158 -5.23 -9.79 21.71
C LYS A 158 -5.34 -10.76 20.51
N GLY A 159 -4.18 -11.09 19.93
CA GLY A 159 -4.10 -11.99 18.79
C GLY A 159 -4.40 -11.32 17.44
N THR A 160 -4.46 -10.00 17.40
CA THR A 160 -4.61 -9.24 16.14
C THR A 160 -3.37 -9.36 15.26
N HIS A 161 -2.18 -9.51 15.86
CA HIS A 161 -0.91 -9.54 15.17
C HIS A 161 -0.25 -10.93 15.24
N GLU A 162 -0.23 -11.65 14.12
CA GLU A 162 0.52 -12.89 13.98
C GLU A 162 1.95 -12.58 13.51
N TRP A 163 2.89 -12.46 14.45
CA TRP A 163 4.29 -12.12 14.16
C TRP A 163 4.95 -12.97 13.07
N ALA A 164 4.56 -14.25 12.96
CA ALA A 164 5.08 -15.15 11.92
C ALA A 164 4.70 -14.72 10.49
N LYS A 165 3.67 -13.90 10.32
CA LYS A 165 3.21 -13.38 9.02
C LYS A 165 3.88 -12.07 8.60
N TYR A 166 4.66 -11.45 9.49
CA TYR A 166 5.37 -10.23 9.16
C TYR A 166 6.46 -10.51 8.13
N VAL A 167 6.69 -9.59 7.23
CA VAL A 167 7.63 -9.72 6.11
C VAL A 167 8.75 -8.70 6.29
N ASN A 168 10.00 -9.17 6.22
CA ASN A 168 11.16 -8.28 6.34
C ASN A 168 11.45 -7.58 4.99
N GLU A 169 12.09 -6.44 5.08
CA GLU A 169 12.47 -5.64 3.90
C GLU A 169 13.41 -6.41 2.96
N ASP A 170 14.38 -7.14 3.52
CA ASP A 170 15.33 -7.95 2.76
C ASP A 170 14.66 -9.12 2.03
N GLU A 171 13.60 -9.70 2.59
CA GLU A 171 12.80 -10.75 1.95
C GLU A 171 12.09 -10.20 0.69
N LEU A 172 11.48 -9.00 0.78
CA LEU A 172 10.87 -8.32 -0.37
C LEU A 172 11.92 -7.92 -1.41
N ARG A 173 13.04 -7.37 -0.97
CA ARG A 173 14.15 -7.03 -1.85
C ARG A 173 14.69 -8.27 -2.57
N GLY A 174 14.88 -9.38 -1.85
CA GLY A 174 15.29 -10.64 -2.41
C GLY A 174 14.27 -11.26 -3.39
N TYR A 175 12.99 -11.06 -3.16
CA TYR A 175 11.91 -11.45 -4.07
C TYR A 175 11.98 -10.66 -5.39
N PHE A 176 11.96 -9.33 -5.32
CA PHE A 176 11.95 -8.48 -6.52
C PHE A 176 13.27 -8.48 -7.29
N ALA A 177 14.40 -8.80 -6.65
CA ALA A 177 15.66 -8.98 -7.35
C ALA A 177 15.66 -10.21 -8.30
N LYS A 178 14.75 -11.16 -8.10
CA LYS A 178 14.59 -12.38 -8.90
C LYS A 178 13.36 -12.35 -9.81
N GLU A 179 12.45 -11.39 -9.57
CA GLU A 179 11.18 -11.32 -10.29
C GLU A 179 11.39 -10.70 -11.69
N PRO A 180 11.11 -11.44 -12.78
CA PRO A 180 11.29 -10.91 -14.14
C PRO A 180 10.40 -9.69 -14.41
N GLY A 181 10.97 -8.67 -15.05
CA GLY A 181 10.24 -7.45 -15.42
C GLY A 181 10.16 -6.41 -14.29
N TRP A 182 10.92 -6.61 -13.19
CA TRP A 182 10.99 -5.65 -12.08
C TRP A 182 12.41 -5.11 -11.92
N ASP A 183 12.51 -3.82 -11.61
CA ASP A 183 13.80 -3.17 -11.41
C ASP A 183 14.21 -3.23 -9.94
N GLY A 184 14.96 -4.29 -9.56
CA GLY A 184 15.49 -4.44 -8.22
C GLY A 184 16.38 -3.27 -7.77
N SER A 185 16.96 -2.50 -8.71
CA SER A 185 17.76 -1.31 -8.39
C SER A 185 16.90 -0.09 -8.02
N SER A 186 15.63 -0.09 -8.42
CA SER A 186 14.65 0.96 -8.10
C SER A 186 14.08 0.85 -6.70
N VAL A 187 14.33 -0.27 -6.01
CA VAL A 187 13.76 -0.52 -4.67
C VAL A 187 14.08 0.63 -3.72
N ARG A 188 13.04 1.15 -3.09
CA ARG A 188 13.10 2.17 -2.04
C ARG A 188 12.41 1.63 -0.81
N SER A 189 13.01 1.85 0.35
CA SER A 189 12.45 1.52 1.65
C SER A 189 12.60 2.69 2.61
N LEU A 190 11.69 2.76 3.58
CA LEU A 190 11.69 3.82 4.59
C LEU A 190 10.98 3.31 5.85
N GLY A 191 11.71 3.21 6.96
CA GLY A 191 11.12 2.92 8.26
C GLY A 191 10.19 4.02 8.72
N VAL A 192 9.09 3.67 9.38
CA VAL A 192 8.15 4.62 9.98
C VAL A 192 7.77 4.16 11.38
N MET A 193 7.72 5.10 12.32
CA MET A 193 7.42 4.84 13.73
C MET A 193 6.36 5.80 14.24
N TYR A 194 5.44 5.29 15.04
CA TYR A 194 4.52 6.14 15.80
C TYR A 194 5.18 6.62 17.08
N VAL A 195 5.31 7.94 17.24
CA VAL A 195 5.85 8.56 18.45
C VAL A 195 4.70 9.20 19.22
N PRO A 196 4.37 8.73 20.45
CA PRO A 196 3.30 9.31 21.25
C PRO A 196 3.44 10.82 21.39
N GLY A 197 2.37 11.57 21.16
CA GLY A 197 2.36 13.04 21.17
C GLY A 197 2.87 13.72 19.90
N PHE A 198 3.63 13.02 19.05
CA PHE A 198 4.22 13.57 17.83
C PHE A 198 3.72 12.90 16.54
N GLY A 199 2.94 11.80 16.68
CA GLY A 199 2.39 11.05 15.56
C GLY A 199 3.43 10.23 14.80
N TRP A 200 3.12 9.88 13.55
CA TRP A 200 4.00 9.08 12.71
C TRP A 200 5.20 9.86 12.22
N LYS A 201 6.39 9.27 12.30
CA LYS A 201 7.67 9.84 11.90
C LYS A 201 8.43 8.89 10.97
N GLU A 202 9.15 9.46 10.02
CA GLU A 202 10.11 8.74 9.17
C GLU A 202 11.37 8.44 9.98
N VAL A 203 11.89 7.21 9.83
CA VAL A 203 13.13 6.74 10.47
C VAL A 203 14.00 6.10 9.38
N ARG A 204 14.94 6.86 8.86
CA ARG A 204 15.89 6.34 7.86
C ARG A 204 16.78 5.26 8.47
N GLY A 205 16.89 4.12 7.80
CA GLY A 205 17.60 2.95 8.32
C GLY A 205 16.88 2.26 9.48
N GLY A 206 15.58 2.53 9.66
CA GLY A 206 14.72 1.93 10.68
C GLY A 206 13.69 0.96 10.12
N GLU A 207 13.94 0.38 8.93
CA GLU A 207 13.04 -0.56 8.28
C GLU A 207 12.80 -1.81 9.13
N ASP A 208 13.79 -2.20 9.95
CA ASP A 208 13.72 -3.33 10.88
C ASP A 208 13.12 -2.98 12.25
N TRP A 209 12.74 -1.72 12.48
CA TRP A 209 12.27 -1.28 13.81
C TRP A 209 10.77 -1.45 14.02
N GLY A 210 10.01 -1.69 12.98
CA GLY A 210 8.56 -1.85 13.03
C GLY A 210 7.93 -1.71 11.67
N ASN A 211 7.06 -0.72 11.51
CA ASN A 211 6.44 -0.45 10.22
C ASN A 211 7.44 0.16 9.24
N TYR A 212 7.32 -0.24 7.98
CA TYR A 212 8.11 0.37 6.91
C TYR A 212 7.30 0.49 5.62
N PHE A 213 7.70 1.42 4.78
CA PHE A 213 7.28 1.52 3.40
C PHE A 213 8.28 0.82 2.49
N PHE A 214 7.77 0.20 1.44
CA PHE A 214 8.57 -0.44 0.40
C PHE A 214 7.98 -0.06 -0.97
N ALA A 215 8.83 0.26 -1.93
CA ALA A 215 8.41 0.52 -3.30
C ALA A 215 9.38 -0.09 -4.29
N VAL A 216 8.84 -0.52 -5.43
CA VAL A 216 9.61 -1.07 -6.53
C VAL A 216 8.95 -0.69 -7.86
N LYS A 217 9.77 -0.41 -8.89
CA LYS A 217 9.31 -0.02 -10.21
C LYS A 217 9.23 -1.23 -11.15
N ARG A 218 8.17 -1.33 -11.93
CA ARG A 218 8.08 -2.28 -13.03
C ARG A 218 8.89 -1.76 -14.23
N LEU A 219 9.70 -2.61 -14.84
CA LEU A 219 10.42 -2.28 -16.08
C LEU A 219 9.44 -2.00 -17.23
N GLU A 220 9.90 -1.24 -18.22
CA GLU A 220 9.14 -0.92 -19.44
C GLU A 220 8.96 -2.11 -20.39
#